data_895aa34dec1aae25dcd0b5b96f6b10d1
#
_entry.id   895aa34dec1aae25dcd0b5b96f6b10d1
#
_cell.length_a   1.000
_cell.length_b   1.000
_cell.length_c   1.000
_cell.angle_alpha   90.00
_cell.angle_beta   90.00
_cell.angle_gamma   90.00
#
_symmetry.space_group_name_H-M   'P 1'
#
loop_
_entity.id
_entity.type
_entity.pdbx_description
1 polymer ?
#
loop_
_entity_poly.entity_id
_entity_poly.type
_entity_poly.pdbx_seq_one_letter_code
_entity_poly.pdbx_strand_id
1 'polypeptide(L)'
;SLADNLGIRKPNTFEDIINYNNFYEFGVGKSDPAKYAHALTTDPWQITVDGLVNNPGIYNFQELVDSMSIEKRIYRFRCVEGWSMVIPWNGFQLSDLLDKIGVKDQAKYVAFETLFRPEEMYMQKTKILKWPYKEGLRLDEAMHPLTLMATGVYDKPLPNQNGAPLRLVVPWKYGFKSIKSIVRISLVEEEPLSSWNIQNPREY
;
A
#
# COMPACT_ATOMS: atom_id res chain seq x y z
N SER A 1 -17.13 2.64 28.93
CA SER A 1 -16.61 4.00 29.12
C SER A 1 -17.48 5.00 28.35
N LEU A 2 -17.38 6.31 28.68
CA LEU A 2 -18.11 7.37 27.96
C LEU A 2 -17.83 7.34 26.43
N ALA A 3 -16.62 6.95 26.04
CA ALA A 3 -16.21 6.82 24.64
C ALA A 3 -16.98 5.70 23.92
N ASP A 4 -17.26 4.61 24.61
CA ASP A 4 -18.00 3.47 24.03
C ASP A 4 -19.46 3.88 23.77
N ASN A 5 -20.04 4.70 24.66
CA ASN A 5 -21.41 5.19 24.52
C ASN A 5 -21.58 6.23 23.41
N LEU A 6 -20.49 6.90 23.01
CA LEU A 6 -20.48 7.89 21.94
C LEU A 6 -20.07 7.31 20.58
N GLY A 7 -19.83 6.00 20.51
CA GLY A 7 -19.36 5.33 19.28
C GLY A 7 -17.94 5.72 18.86
N ILE A 8 -17.18 6.35 19.74
CA ILE A 8 -15.78 6.72 19.50
C ILE A 8 -14.92 5.49 19.76
N ARG A 9 -14.43 4.86 18.72
CA ARG A 9 -13.52 3.72 18.84
C ARG A 9 -12.09 4.19 19.03
N LYS A 10 -11.41 3.60 20.02
CA LYS A 10 -9.96 3.80 20.20
C LYS A 10 -9.22 3.09 19.06
N PRO A 11 -8.07 3.65 18.59
CA PRO A 11 -7.19 2.95 17.68
C PRO A 11 -6.79 1.57 18.23
N ASN A 12 -6.62 0.59 17.37
CA ASN A 12 -6.03 -0.69 17.73
C ASN A 12 -4.62 -0.50 18.26
N THR A 13 -4.17 -1.42 19.12
CA THR A 13 -2.79 -1.38 19.63
C THR A 13 -1.80 -1.63 18.51
N PHE A 14 -0.57 -1.14 18.66
CA PHE A 14 0.51 -1.42 17.72
C PHE A 14 0.74 -2.92 17.54
N GLU A 15 0.67 -3.69 18.64
CA GLU A 15 0.82 -5.15 18.61
C GLU A 15 -0.26 -5.84 17.79
N ASP A 16 -1.52 -5.39 17.88
CA ASP A 16 -2.60 -5.94 17.04
C ASP A 16 -2.31 -5.71 15.56
N ILE A 17 -1.81 -4.53 15.20
CA ILE A 17 -1.53 -4.15 13.82
C ILE A 17 -0.37 -4.94 13.25
N ILE A 18 0.70 -5.18 14.01
CA ILE A 18 1.87 -5.91 13.51
C ILE A 18 1.66 -7.42 13.43
N ASN A 19 0.68 -7.98 14.13
CA ASN A 19 0.48 -9.42 14.22
C ASN A 19 -0.58 -9.98 13.24
N TYR A 20 -1.45 -9.12 12.68
CA TYR A 20 -2.54 -9.56 11.78
C TYR A 20 -2.51 -8.77 10.49
N ASN A 21 -1.97 -9.37 9.42
CA ASN A 21 -1.74 -8.71 8.14
C ASN A 21 -2.05 -9.61 6.95
N ASN A 22 -2.42 -8.98 5.83
CA ASN A 22 -2.52 -9.62 4.53
C ASN A 22 -1.28 -9.23 3.72
N PHE A 23 -0.31 -10.11 3.67
CA PHE A 23 0.89 -9.93 2.87
C PHE A 23 1.28 -11.31 2.30
N TYR A 24 0.67 -11.67 1.18
CA TYR A 24 0.76 -13.02 0.61
C TYR A 24 2.18 -13.44 0.22
N GLU A 25 3.07 -12.49 -0.05
CA GLU A 25 4.49 -12.74 -0.27
C GLU A 25 5.16 -13.44 0.92
N PHE A 26 4.57 -13.29 2.12
CA PHE A 26 5.06 -13.88 3.38
C PHE A 26 4.11 -14.92 3.97
N GLY A 27 3.11 -15.36 3.22
CA GLY A 27 2.19 -16.41 3.64
C GLY A 27 0.72 -16.02 3.52
N VAL A 28 -0.14 -17.04 3.53
CA VAL A 28 -1.60 -16.88 3.37
C VAL A 28 -2.33 -16.65 4.69
N GLY A 29 -1.73 -17.08 5.80
CA GLY A 29 -2.26 -16.85 7.14
C GLY A 29 -2.00 -15.44 7.62
N LYS A 30 -2.93 -14.85 8.38
CA LYS A 30 -2.82 -13.46 8.85
C LYS A 30 -1.68 -13.21 9.83
N SER A 31 -1.20 -14.25 10.53
CA SER A 31 -0.04 -14.17 11.42
C SER A 31 1.29 -14.43 10.70
N ASP A 32 1.27 -14.95 9.46
CA ASP A 32 2.48 -15.31 8.73
C ASP A 32 3.37 -14.11 8.41
N PRO A 33 2.85 -12.93 7.98
CA PRO A 33 3.72 -11.78 7.73
C PRO A 33 4.54 -11.36 8.95
N ALA A 34 3.97 -11.39 10.15
CA ALA A 34 4.70 -11.07 11.38
C ALA A 34 5.86 -12.03 11.64
N LYS A 35 5.73 -13.29 11.22
CA LYS A 35 6.77 -14.32 11.40
C LYS A 35 7.88 -14.20 10.36
N TYR A 36 7.56 -13.87 9.11
CA TYR A 36 8.46 -14.07 7.97
C TYR A 36 8.94 -12.78 7.31
N ALA A 37 8.26 -11.65 7.51
CA ALA A 37 8.60 -10.39 6.85
C ALA A 37 9.94 -9.79 7.31
N HIS A 38 10.48 -10.23 8.42
CA HIS A 38 11.80 -9.77 8.90
C HIS A 38 12.93 -10.03 7.89
N ALA A 39 12.75 -10.97 6.98
CA ALA A 39 13.72 -11.26 5.92
C ALA A 39 13.82 -10.15 4.86
N LEU A 40 12.82 -9.26 4.79
CA LEU A 40 12.78 -8.20 3.78
C LEU A 40 13.77 -7.08 4.11
N THR A 41 14.64 -6.78 3.15
CA THR A 41 15.54 -5.62 3.19
C THR A 41 14.82 -4.41 2.58
N THR A 42 14.68 -3.32 3.35
CA THR A 42 13.93 -2.12 2.96
C THR A 42 14.80 -0.88 2.72
N ASP A 43 16.09 -0.96 2.97
CA ASP A 43 17.05 0.11 2.75
C ASP A 43 18.33 -0.45 2.09
N PRO A 44 18.75 0.08 0.93
CA PRO A 44 18.13 1.14 0.15
C PRO A 44 16.83 0.73 -0.52
N TRP A 45 15.98 1.70 -0.85
CA TRP A 45 14.72 1.47 -1.54
C TRP A 45 14.48 2.49 -2.64
N GLN A 46 14.07 2.01 -3.82
CA GLN A 46 13.83 2.83 -4.99
C GLN A 46 12.44 2.58 -5.54
N ILE A 47 11.82 3.62 -6.07
CA ILE A 47 10.53 3.56 -6.74
C ILE A 47 10.71 3.99 -8.19
N THR A 48 10.38 3.11 -9.13
CA THR A 48 10.36 3.43 -10.55
C THR A 48 9.02 4.10 -10.88
N VAL A 49 9.08 5.28 -11.49
CA VAL A 49 7.92 6.02 -11.98
C VAL A 49 8.01 6.07 -13.49
N ASP A 50 6.97 5.61 -14.19
CA ASP A 50 6.95 5.56 -15.65
C ASP A 50 5.53 5.74 -16.22
N GLY A 51 5.39 5.52 -17.52
CA GLY A 51 4.15 5.70 -18.26
C GLY A 51 3.88 7.15 -18.62
N LEU A 52 2.63 7.57 -18.52
CA LEU A 52 2.15 8.88 -18.97
C LEU A 52 2.42 9.97 -17.92
N VAL A 53 3.68 10.27 -17.71
CA VAL A 53 4.17 11.27 -16.75
C VAL A 53 5.19 12.19 -17.39
N ASN A 54 5.33 13.40 -16.85
CA ASN A 54 6.30 14.39 -17.33
C ASN A 54 7.71 14.13 -16.77
N ASN A 55 7.82 13.59 -15.56
CA ASN A 55 9.07 13.34 -14.86
C ASN A 55 9.25 11.87 -14.51
N PRO A 56 9.44 10.98 -15.52
CA PRO A 56 9.72 9.57 -15.27
C PRO A 56 11.13 9.41 -14.69
N GLY A 57 11.35 8.31 -13.99
CA GLY A 57 12.67 7.98 -13.48
C GLY A 57 12.62 7.06 -12.27
N ILE A 58 13.79 6.87 -11.66
CA ILE A 58 13.97 6.11 -10.45
C ILE A 58 14.14 7.09 -9.30
N TYR A 59 13.23 7.04 -8.33
CA TYR A 59 13.24 7.92 -7.17
C TYR A 59 13.76 7.15 -5.96
N ASN A 60 14.74 7.72 -5.27
CA ASN A 60 15.15 7.22 -3.97
C ASN A 60 14.04 7.48 -2.95
N PHE A 61 13.67 6.45 -2.18
CA PHE A 61 12.56 6.53 -1.23
C PHE A 61 12.73 7.66 -0.21
N GLN A 62 13.91 7.75 0.43
CA GLN A 62 14.15 8.76 1.46
C GLN A 62 14.10 10.18 0.89
N GLU A 63 14.68 10.41 -0.26
CA GLU A 63 14.62 11.70 -0.94
C GLU A 63 13.20 12.08 -1.34
N LEU A 64 12.41 11.11 -1.81
CA LEU A 64 11.01 11.32 -2.13
C LEU A 64 10.21 11.73 -0.90
N VAL A 65 10.35 11.01 0.19
CA VAL A 65 9.65 11.29 1.46
C VAL A 65 10.04 12.66 2.02
N ASP A 66 11.32 13.01 1.96
CA ASP A 66 11.83 14.30 2.44
C ASP A 66 11.23 15.48 1.65
N SER A 67 10.80 15.26 0.41
CA SER A 67 10.14 16.28 -0.41
C SER A 67 8.63 16.40 -0.20
N MET A 68 8.03 15.53 0.64
CA MET A 68 6.59 15.47 0.87
C MET A 68 6.20 15.99 2.24
N SER A 69 4.96 16.47 2.37
CA SER A 69 4.37 16.84 3.65
C SER A 69 3.77 15.60 4.30
N ILE A 70 4.41 15.10 5.35
CA ILE A 70 3.96 13.93 6.10
C ILE A 70 2.88 14.36 7.09
N GLU A 71 1.74 13.67 7.02
CA GLU A 71 0.58 13.88 7.89
C GLU A 71 0.31 12.64 8.73
N LYS A 72 -0.34 12.84 9.88
CA LYS A 72 -0.92 11.75 10.67
C LYS A 72 -2.40 11.65 10.35
N ARG A 73 -2.85 10.44 10.00
CA ARG A 73 -4.26 10.18 9.69
C ARG A 73 -4.75 8.91 10.36
N ILE A 74 -5.89 9.00 11.02
CA ILE A 74 -6.53 7.87 11.69
C ILE A 74 -7.63 7.35 10.79
N TYR A 75 -7.42 6.16 10.20
CA TYR A 75 -8.37 5.53 9.29
C TYR A 75 -8.95 4.26 9.88
N ARG A 76 -10.23 4.02 9.57
CA ARG A 76 -10.92 2.78 9.87
C ARG A 76 -10.85 1.85 8.67
N PHE A 77 -10.34 0.65 8.90
CA PHE A 77 -10.27 -0.42 7.91
C PHE A 77 -11.32 -1.48 8.17
N ARG A 78 -12.00 -1.93 7.11
CA ARG A 78 -12.81 -3.15 7.14
C ARG A 78 -12.07 -4.26 6.43
N CYS A 79 -11.96 -5.42 7.09
CA CYS A 79 -11.56 -6.66 6.46
C CYS A 79 -12.77 -7.34 5.80
N VAL A 80 -12.56 -8.09 4.71
CA VAL A 80 -13.58 -8.93 4.07
C VAL A 80 -14.22 -9.94 5.03
N GLU A 81 -13.53 -10.29 6.10
CA GLU A 81 -13.99 -11.19 7.16
C GLU A 81 -14.94 -10.53 8.18
N GLY A 82 -15.31 -9.28 7.97
CA GLY A 82 -16.32 -8.59 8.78
C GLY A 82 -15.83 -7.87 10.03
N TRP A 83 -14.54 -7.93 10.36
CA TRP A 83 -13.97 -7.16 11.46
C TRP A 83 -13.35 -5.85 10.97
N SER A 84 -13.17 -4.90 11.86
CA SER A 84 -12.59 -3.58 11.53
C SER A 84 -11.42 -3.23 12.44
N MET A 85 -10.47 -2.48 11.89
CA MET A 85 -9.31 -1.92 12.59
C MET A 85 -9.31 -0.40 12.46
N VAL A 86 -8.86 0.28 13.50
CA VAL A 86 -8.62 1.73 13.51
C VAL A 86 -7.12 1.94 13.62
N ILE A 87 -6.52 2.53 12.58
CA ILE A 87 -5.06 2.61 12.45
C ILE A 87 -4.62 4.07 12.26
N PRO A 88 -3.68 4.57 13.09
CA PRO A 88 -3.09 5.89 12.92
C PRO A 88 -1.88 5.83 11.97
N TRP A 89 -2.13 6.12 10.70
CA TRP A 89 -1.11 6.15 9.65
C TRP A 89 -0.33 7.45 9.65
N ASN A 90 0.94 7.37 9.23
CA ASN A 90 1.75 8.50 8.84
C ASN A 90 2.04 8.39 7.34
N GLY A 91 1.92 9.48 6.61
CA GLY A 91 2.16 9.45 5.19
C GLY A 91 1.83 10.77 4.49
N PHE A 92 1.80 10.73 3.17
CA PHE A 92 1.48 11.88 2.32
C PHE A 92 0.36 11.51 1.33
N GLN A 93 -0.35 12.53 0.84
CA GLN A 93 -1.37 12.31 -0.17
C GLN A 93 -0.72 11.80 -1.47
N LEU A 94 -1.32 10.77 -2.07
CA LEU A 94 -0.88 10.31 -3.39
C LEU A 94 -0.96 11.43 -4.43
N SER A 95 -1.95 12.31 -4.33
CA SER A 95 -2.08 13.48 -5.21
C SER A 95 -0.85 14.38 -5.21
N ASP A 96 -0.16 14.55 -4.09
CA ASP A 96 1.06 15.34 -4.00
C ASP A 96 2.21 14.71 -4.81
N LEU A 97 2.32 13.39 -4.77
CA LEU A 97 3.27 12.68 -5.62
C LEU A 97 2.92 12.81 -7.10
N LEU A 98 1.64 12.67 -7.44
CA LEU A 98 1.18 12.81 -8.83
C LEU A 98 1.43 14.22 -9.37
N ASP A 99 1.26 15.25 -8.57
CA ASP A 99 1.60 16.63 -8.93
C ASP A 99 3.11 16.79 -9.19
N LYS A 100 3.94 16.16 -8.37
CA LYS A 100 5.41 16.18 -8.52
C LYS A 100 5.89 15.51 -9.81
N ILE A 101 5.35 14.36 -10.15
CA ILE A 101 5.75 13.62 -11.35
C ILE A 101 5.09 14.13 -12.62
N GLY A 102 4.01 14.88 -12.50
CA GLY A 102 3.26 15.47 -13.61
C GLY A 102 2.53 14.42 -14.44
N VAL A 103 1.22 14.32 -14.23
CA VAL A 103 0.37 13.36 -14.95
C VAL A 103 -0.04 13.94 -16.29
N LYS A 104 0.18 13.21 -17.39
CA LYS A 104 -0.26 13.59 -18.72
C LYS A 104 -1.77 13.41 -18.88
N ASP A 105 -2.39 14.21 -19.75
CA ASP A 105 -3.85 14.26 -19.93
C ASP A 105 -4.46 12.91 -20.36
N GLN A 106 -3.71 12.07 -21.06
CA GLN A 106 -4.17 10.76 -21.50
C GLN A 106 -4.24 9.72 -20.37
N ALA A 107 -3.61 9.97 -19.24
CA ALA A 107 -3.62 9.03 -18.13
C ALA A 107 -5.00 8.93 -17.49
N LYS A 108 -5.49 7.72 -17.29
CA LYS A 108 -6.78 7.40 -16.69
C LYS A 108 -6.65 6.62 -15.39
N TYR A 109 -5.54 5.92 -15.21
CA TYR A 109 -5.30 5.00 -14.10
C TYR A 109 -3.88 5.12 -13.58
N VAL A 110 -3.72 4.77 -12.30
CA VAL A 110 -2.43 4.60 -11.65
C VAL A 110 -2.26 3.12 -11.33
N ALA A 111 -1.18 2.52 -11.82
CA ALA A 111 -0.83 1.13 -11.57
C ALA A 111 0.34 1.04 -10.59
N PHE A 112 0.29 0.09 -9.68
CA PHE A 112 1.32 -0.14 -8.66
C PHE A 112 1.84 -1.56 -8.74
N GLU A 113 3.12 -1.75 -8.42
CA GLU A 113 3.72 -3.07 -8.25
C GLU A 113 4.47 -3.17 -6.92
N THR A 114 4.30 -4.32 -6.26
CA THR A 114 5.10 -4.72 -5.10
C THR A 114 6.47 -5.25 -5.56
N LEU A 115 7.46 -5.14 -4.70
CA LEU A 115 8.77 -5.73 -4.91
C LEU A 115 8.67 -7.22 -5.29
N PHE A 116 9.46 -7.63 -6.27
CA PHE A 116 9.68 -9.04 -6.59
C PHE A 116 11.09 -9.44 -6.17
N ARG A 117 11.17 -10.15 -5.04
CA ARG A 117 12.44 -10.60 -4.45
C ARG A 117 12.23 -11.94 -3.75
N PRO A 118 12.11 -13.05 -4.53
CA PRO A 118 11.75 -14.38 -3.98
C PRO A 118 12.69 -14.90 -2.87
N GLU A 119 13.94 -14.51 -2.90
CA GLU A 119 14.92 -14.92 -1.89
C GLU A 119 14.64 -14.35 -0.48
N GLU A 120 13.89 -13.25 -0.40
CA GLU A 120 13.46 -12.64 0.86
C GLU A 120 11.95 -12.78 1.10
N MET A 121 11.18 -13.00 0.03
CA MET A 121 9.72 -13.09 0.01
C MET A 121 9.32 -14.49 -0.46
N TYR A 122 9.42 -15.47 0.42
CA TYR A 122 9.46 -16.89 0.07
C TYR A 122 8.24 -17.40 -0.72
N MET A 123 7.06 -16.83 -0.51
CA MET A 123 5.84 -17.23 -1.24
C MET A 123 5.87 -16.81 -2.72
N GLN A 124 6.75 -15.90 -3.10
CA GLN A 124 6.95 -15.56 -4.51
C GLN A 124 7.63 -16.67 -5.32
N LYS A 125 8.13 -17.72 -4.66
CA LYS A 125 8.59 -18.95 -5.31
C LYS A 125 7.44 -19.89 -5.68
N THR A 126 6.25 -19.61 -5.21
CA THR A 126 5.04 -20.43 -5.43
C THR A 126 4.20 -19.83 -6.55
N LYS A 127 3.17 -20.58 -6.98
CA LYS A 127 2.21 -20.15 -7.99
C LYS A 127 0.86 -19.72 -7.39
N ILE A 128 0.83 -19.37 -6.11
CA ILE A 128 -0.40 -18.98 -5.41
C ILE A 128 -1.04 -17.71 -6.01
N LEU A 129 -0.20 -16.78 -6.49
CA LEU A 129 -0.58 -15.63 -7.27
C LEU A 129 0.38 -15.47 -8.45
N LYS A 130 0.01 -14.62 -9.42
CA LYS A 130 0.93 -14.20 -10.47
C LYS A 130 1.75 -13.03 -9.94
N TRP A 131 3.02 -13.26 -9.71
CA TRP A 131 3.96 -12.27 -9.17
C TRP A 131 4.60 -11.42 -10.27
N PRO A 132 5.00 -10.16 -9.99
CA PRO A 132 4.80 -9.42 -8.74
C PRO A 132 3.33 -9.05 -8.52
N TYR A 133 2.97 -8.78 -7.26
CA TYR A 133 1.63 -8.32 -6.89
C TYR A 133 1.37 -6.94 -7.49
N LYS A 134 0.18 -6.75 -8.08
CA LYS A 134 -0.23 -5.53 -8.77
C LYS A 134 -1.60 -5.05 -8.32
N GLU A 135 -1.73 -3.74 -8.26
CA GLU A 135 -2.97 -3.04 -7.98
C GLU A 135 -3.14 -1.84 -8.92
N GLY A 136 -4.38 -1.42 -9.13
CA GLY A 136 -4.69 -0.22 -9.90
C GLY A 136 -5.75 0.64 -9.22
N LEU A 137 -5.65 1.94 -9.43
CA LEU A 137 -6.67 2.92 -9.05
C LEU A 137 -7.08 3.72 -10.28
N ARG A 138 -8.36 4.11 -10.36
CA ARG A 138 -8.74 5.18 -11.27
C ARG A 138 -8.05 6.48 -10.86
N LEU A 139 -7.80 7.35 -11.80
CA LEU A 139 -7.12 8.61 -11.53
C LEU A 139 -7.87 9.47 -10.49
N ASP A 140 -9.21 9.50 -10.55
CA ASP A 140 -10.02 10.21 -9.57
C ASP A 140 -9.87 9.66 -8.15
N GLU A 141 -9.76 8.34 -8.00
CA GLU A 141 -9.48 7.70 -6.71
C GLU A 141 -8.07 8.03 -6.23
N ALA A 142 -7.09 8.02 -7.13
CA ALA A 142 -5.71 8.36 -6.82
C ALA A 142 -5.54 9.83 -6.38
N MET A 143 -6.30 10.73 -6.97
CA MET A 143 -6.31 12.16 -6.65
C MET A 143 -7.15 12.52 -5.43
N HIS A 144 -7.91 11.58 -4.90
CA HIS A 144 -8.79 11.83 -3.75
C HIS A 144 -7.96 12.19 -2.51
N PRO A 145 -8.37 13.23 -1.73
CA PRO A 145 -7.60 13.67 -0.56
C PRO A 145 -7.38 12.62 0.52
N LEU A 146 -8.24 11.59 0.59
CA LEU A 146 -8.12 10.51 1.57
C LEU A 146 -7.19 9.37 1.09
N THR A 147 -6.78 9.34 -0.17
CA THR A 147 -5.83 8.35 -0.67
C THR A 147 -4.43 8.70 -0.19
N LEU A 148 -3.87 7.84 0.64
CA LEU A 148 -2.61 8.06 1.34
C LEU A 148 -1.53 7.09 0.87
N MET A 149 -0.32 7.61 0.70
CA MET A 149 0.90 6.81 0.62
C MET A 149 1.52 6.78 2.02
N ALA A 150 1.35 5.66 2.69
CA ALA A 150 1.81 5.52 4.08
C ALA A 150 3.28 5.13 4.14
N THR A 151 4.01 5.80 5.02
CA THR A 151 5.42 5.59 5.31
C THR A 151 5.65 5.18 6.75
N GLY A 152 4.62 5.25 7.58
CA GLY A 152 4.69 4.95 8.99
C GLY A 152 3.33 4.65 9.61
N VAL A 153 3.37 4.20 10.84
CA VAL A 153 2.21 3.93 11.69
C VAL A 153 2.59 4.19 13.14
N TYR A 154 1.69 4.81 13.91
CA TYR A 154 1.97 5.22 15.30
C TYR A 154 3.26 6.07 15.42
N ASP A 155 3.46 6.99 14.48
CA ASP A 155 4.62 7.90 14.43
C ASP A 155 5.98 7.19 14.33
N LYS A 156 5.98 5.95 13.82
CA LYS A 156 7.18 5.12 13.58
C LYS A 156 7.21 4.67 12.12
N PRO A 157 8.40 4.35 11.57
CA PRO A 157 8.47 3.72 10.26
C PRO A 157 7.60 2.47 10.19
N LEU A 158 7.05 2.18 8.99
CA LEU A 158 6.26 0.96 8.82
C LEU A 158 7.08 -0.28 9.17
N PRO A 159 6.55 -1.18 10.01
CA PRO A 159 7.12 -2.52 10.12
C PRO A 159 7.05 -3.25 8.78
N ASN A 160 7.97 -4.19 8.54
CA ASN A 160 8.02 -4.93 7.27
C ASN A 160 6.69 -5.61 6.95
N GLN A 161 6.07 -6.26 7.93
CA GLN A 161 4.79 -6.94 7.76
C GLN A 161 3.62 -6.01 7.41
N ASN A 162 3.75 -4.73 7.69
CA ASN A 162 2.74 -3.72 7.38
C ASN A 162 2.98 -3.02 6.04
N GLY A 163 3.95 -3.47 5.27
CA GLY A 163 4.19 -2.99 3.91
C GLY A 163 5.33 -1.99 3.77
N ALA A 164 6.34 -2.06 4.67
CA ALA A 164 7.52 -1.19 4.59
C ALA A 164 8.18 -1.23 3.21
N PRO A 165 8.81 -0.13 2.81
CA PRO A 165 8.84 1.17 3.46
C PRO A 165 7.69 2.08 3.04
N LEU A 166 6.93 1.71 2.01
CA LEU A 166 5.88 2.50 1.38
C LEU A 166 4.71 1.62 0.96
N ARG A 167 3.51 2.00 1.36
CA ARG A 167 2.30 1.30 0.99
C ARG A 167 1.17 2.26 0.65
N LEU A 168 0.17 1.74 -0.09
CA LEU A 168 -1.06 2.45 -0.38
C LEU A 168 -2.08 2.24 0.76
N VAL A 169 -2.82 3.30 1.09
CA VAL A 169 -3.96 3.23 2.01
C VAL A 169 -5.15 3.95 1.38
N VAL A 170 -6.20 3.19 1.09
CA VAL A 170 -7.45 3.70 0.50
C VAL A 170 -8.59 3.32 1.44
N PRO A 171 -9.08 4.24 2.29
CA PRO A 171 -9.94 3.89 3.43
C PRO A 171 -11.32 3.33 3.06
N TRP A 172 -11.82 3.59 1.85
CA TRP A 172 -13.12 3.04 1.39
C TRP A 172 -13.00 1.70 0.67
N LYS A 173 -11.79 1.15 0.51
CA LYS A 173 -11.55 -0.16 -0.09
C LYS A 173 -11.17 -1.19 0.97
N TYR A 174 -11.37 -2.47 0.65
CA TYR A 174 -10.93 -3.56 1.53
C TYR A 174 -9.39 -3.57 1.67
N GLY A 175 -8.91 -4.00 2.85
CA GLY A 175 -7.49 -3.96 3.18
C GLY A 175 -6.57 -4.74 2.22
N PHE A 176 -7.08 -5.80 1.55
CA PHE A 176 -6.29 -6.55 0.56
C PHE A 176 -6.02 -5.75 -0.72
N LYS A 177 -6.77 -4.67 -0.98
CA LYS A 177 -6.52 -3.74 -2.08
C LYS A 177 -5.59 -2.59 -1.70
N SER A 178 -4.84 -2.74 -0.63
CA SER A 178 -3.84 -1.78 -0.16
C SER A 178 -2.45 -2.35 -0.40
N ILE A 179 -1.95 -2.17 -1.62
CA ILE A 179 -0.66 -2.73 -2.05
C ILE A 179 0.49 -2.24 -1.17
N LYS A 180 1.43 -3.15 -0.88
CA LYS A 180 2.53 -2.99 0.07
C LYS A 180 3.89 -3.06 -0.61
N SER A 181 4.91 -2.49 0.05
CA SER A 181 6.30 -2.54 -0.40
C SER A 181 6.43 -2.16 -1.88
N ILE A 182 5.89 -0.99 -2.20
CA ILE A 182 5.76 -0.50 -3.57
C ILE A 182 7.12 -0.14 -4.16
N VAL A 183 7.40 -0.63 -5.36
CA VAL A 183 8.63 -0.33 -6.13
C VAL A 183 8.35 0.30 -7.48
N ARG A 184 7.09 0.34 -7.93
CA ARG A 184 6.73 0.91 -9.22
C ARG A 184 5.38 1.58 -9.20
N ILE A 185 5.30 2.74 -9.83
CA ILE A 185 4.09 3.52 -10.02
C ILE A 185 4.05 3.93 -11.50
N SER A 186 3.02 3.49 -12.21
CA SER A 186 2.87 3.74 -13.64
C SER A 186 1.54 4.44 -13.93
N LEU A 187 1.59 5.51 -14.71
CA LEU A 187 0.40 6.21 -15.17
C LEU A 187 0.03 5.66 -16.54
N VAL A 188 -1.19 5.15 -16.69
CA VAL A 188 -1.63 4.43 -17.89
C VAL A 188 -3.00 4.89 -18.36
N GLU A 189 -3.29 4.70 -19.65
CA GLU A 189 -4.59 5.04 -20.24
C GLU A 189 -5.63 3.93 -20.03
N GLU A 190 -5.20 2.67 -20.14
CA GLU A 190 -6.07 1.51 -20.00
C GLU A 190 -6.09 0.98 -18.55
N GLU A 191 -7.22 0.41 -18.15
CA GLU A 191 -7.37 -0.17 -16.83
C GLU A 191 -6.37 -1.29 -16.58
N PRO A 192 -5.48 -1.16 -15.58
CA PRO A 192 -4.53 -2.22 -15.27
C PRO A 192 -5.25 -3.39 -14.58
N LEU A 193 -4.86 -4.62 -14.93
CA LEU A 193 -5.33 -5.79 -14.22
C LEU A 193 -4.61 -5.90 -12.88
N SER A 194 -5.38 -5.99 -11.79
CA SER A 194 -4.82 -6.33 -10.49
C SER A 194 -4.52 -7.83 -10.41
N SER A 195 -3.67 -8.23 -9.45
CA SER A 195 -3.39 -9.65 -9.22
C SER A 195 -4.65 -10.45 -8.90
N TRP A 196 -5.62 -9.83 -8.23
CA TRP A 196 -6.92 -10.43 -7.93
C TRP A 196 -7.80 -10.58 -9.16
N ASN A 197 -7.82 -9.59 -10.07
CA ASN A 197 -8.55 -9.69 -11.35
C ASN A 197 -8.03 -10.85 -12.20
N ILE A 198 -6.72 -11.06 -12.22
CA ILE A 198 -6.09 -12.14 -12.98
C ILE A 198 -6.50 -13.49 -12.41
N GLN A 199 -6.59 -13.62 -11.09
CA GLN A 199 -6.91 -14.87 -10.41
C GLN A 199 -8.41 -15.14 -10.38
N ASN A 200 -9.25 -14.14 -10.10
CA ASN A 200 -10.70 -14.23 -9.97
C ASN A 200 -11.39 -13.09 -10.75
N PRO A 201 -11.42 -13.14 -12.09
CA PRO A 201 -11.93 -12.02 -12.90
C PRO A 201 -13.40 -11.65 -12.65
N ARG A 202 -14.18 -12.58 -12.11
CA ARG A 202 -15.62 -12.37 -11.85
C ARG A 202 -15.90 -11.68 -10.53
N GLU A 203 -14.95 -11.64 -9.61
CA GLU A 203 -15.12 -11.08 -8.26
C GLU A 203 -14.48 -9.70 -8.13
N TYR A 204 -13.53 -9.38 -8.95
CA TYR A 204 -12.71 -8.18 -8.90
C TYR A 204 -12.58 -7.59 -10.33
#